data_f5bc5d8002978dd8a5808d4b8a80e6f1
#
_entry.id   f5bc5d8002978dd8a5808d4b8a80e6f1
#
_cell.length_a   1.000
_cell.length_b   1.000
_cell.length_c   1.000
_cell.angle_alpha   90.00
_cell.angle_beta   90.00
_cell.angle_gamma   90.00
#
_symmetry.space_group_name_H-M   'P 1'
#
loop_
_entity.id
_entity.type
_entity.pdbx_description
1 polymer ?
#
loop_
_entity_poly.entity_id
_entity_poly.type
_entity_poly.pdbx_seq_one_letter_code
_entity_poly.pdbx_strand_id
1 'polypeptide(L)'
;QLGQVLSVSLTNSDPDGDGTPTITWLASNQNGTWTQVGSDPQITISADLEGRQLLANISYIDGEGFSEDVSTEPVLVPISNSDDYGASPDSSGSLDIGSSLEGNLESLGDLDWFKVELEADKYYNFELTGTTLEDSFLALKEANGNIISTDDDGGDGFNSRINISPESSGTFYLEASAYNNEHTGTYLITADEADALPNGYS
;
A
#
# COMPACT_ATOMS: atom_id res chain seq x y z
N GLN A 1 11.16 -1.55 -5.07
CA GLN A 1 9.93 -1.14 -5.78
C GLN A 1 9.76 -1.96 -7.05
N LEU A 2 8.52 -2.26 -7.43
CA LEU A 2 8.18 -2.93 -8.69
C LEU A 2 8.82 -2.19 -9.89
N GLY A 3 9.41 -2.93 -10.82
CA GLY A 3 10.13 -2.35 -11.96
C GLY A 3 11.55 -1.83 -11.65
N GLN A 4 11.98 -1.80 -10.38
CA GLN A 4 13.34 -1.44 -10.03
C GLN A 4 14.33 -2.47 -10.60
N VAL A 5 15.45 -1.99 -11.16
CA VAL A 5 16.54 -2.83 -11.63
C VAL A 5 17.63 -2.91 -10.56
N LEU A 6 17.96 -4.11 -10.15
CA LEU A 6 19.13 -4.40 -9.31
C LEU A 6 20.27 -4.91 -10.19
N SER A 7 21.49 -4.54 -9.85
CA SER A 7 22.70 -4.99 -10.55
C SER A 7 23.72 -5.54 -9.56
N VAL A 8 24.49 -6.53 -10.01
CA VAL A 8 25.58 -7.09 -9.24
C VAL A 8 26.85 -7.11 -10.09
N SER A 9 27.99 -6.83 -9.47
CA SER A 9 29.31 -6.91 -10.09
C SER A 9 30.36 -7.23 -9.04
N LEU A 10 31.45 -7.87 -9.45
CA LEU A 10 32.66 -7.99 -8.62
C LEU A 10 33.32 -6.62 -8.50
N THR A 11 33.67 -6.21 -7.30
CA THR A 11 34.31 -4.92 -7.02
C THR A 11 35.79 -5.01 -6.78
N ASN A 12 36.29 -6.20 -6.38
CA ASN A 12 37.70 -6.48 -6.18
C ASN A 12 38.14 -7.59 -7.14
N SER A 13 39.27 -7.43 -7.79
CA SER A 13 39.85 -8.50 -8.58
C SER A 13 40.53 -9.53 -7.67
N ASP A 14 40.43 -10.78 -8.10
CA ASP A 14 41.16 -11.88 -7.48
C ASP A 14 42.69 -11.69 -7.78
N PRO A 15 43.60 -11.86 -6.78
CA PRO A 15 45.04 -11.72 -6.99
C PRO A 15 45.62 -12.63 -8.07
N ASP A 16 45.06 -13.81 -8.29
CA ASP A 16 45.43 -14.82 -9.27
C ASP A 16 44.62 -14.82 -10.55
N GLY A 17 43.70 -13.82 -10.69
CA GLY A 17 42.94 -13.51 -11.90
C GLY A 17 41.50 -13.92 -11.87
N ASP A 18 40.67 -12.97 -12.28
CA ASP A 18 39.22 -13.20 -12.41
C ASP A 18 38.93 -14.00 -13.69
N GLY A 19 38.16 -15.09 -13.54
CA GLY A 19 37.53 -15.78 -14.67
C GLY A 19 36.30 -15.04 -15.18
N THR A 20 35.65 -15.62 -16.16
CA THR A 20 34.34 -15.10 -16.61
C THR A 20 33.27 -15.44 -15.55
N PRO A 21 32.65 -14.42 -14.90
CA PRO A 21 31.67 -14.72 -13.86
C PRO A 21 30.37 -15.23 -14.44
N THR A 22 29.80 -16.22 -13.76
CA THR A 22 28.42 -16.68 -13.94
C THR A 22 27.61 -16.13 -12.79
N ILE A 23 26.52 -15.43 -13.12
CA ILE A 23 25.64 -14.81 -12.13
C ILE A 23 24.35 -15.62 -12.02
N THR A 24 23.90 -15.85 -10.79
CA THR A 24 22.65 -16.54 -10.51
C THR A 24 21.89 -15.75 -9.44
N TRP A 25 20.72 -15.23 -9.80
CA TRP A 25 19.82 -14.64 -8.85
C TRP A 25 18.94 -15.72 -8.24
N LEU A 26 18.89 -15.73 -6.91
CA LEU A 26 18.10 -16.68 -6.13
C LEU A 26 17.08 -15.92 -5.29
N ALA A 27 15.83 -16.38 -5.28
CA ALA A 27 14.80 -15.84 -4.41
C ALA A 27 14.25 -16.93 -3.49
N SER A 28 14.09 -16.61 -2.19
CA SER A 28 13.49 -17.51 -1.22
C SER A 28 11.99 -17.64 -1.44
N ASN A 29 11.42 -18.80 -1.20
CA ASN A 29 9.97 -18.95 -1.02
C ASN A 29 9.62 -18.86 0.47
N GLN A 30 8.33 -18.86 0.79
CA GLN A 30 7.83 -18.80 2.17
C GLN A 30 8.30 -19.92 3.08
N ASN A 31 8.80 -21.03 2.51
CA ASN A 31 9.34 -22.18 3.24
C ASN A 31 10.87 -22.11 3.42
N GLY A 32 11.50 -21.00 3.04
CA GLY A 32 12.96 -20.80 3.14
C GLY A 32 13.77 -21.54 2.07
N THR A 33 13.12 -22.09 1.03
CA THR A 33 13.81 -22.73 -0.10
C THR A 33 14.17 -21.66 -1.14
N TRP A 34 15.41 -21.67 -1.61
CA TRP A 34 15.91 -20.77 -2.64
C TRP A 34 15.68 -21.37 -4.03
N THR A 35 15.19 -20.56 -4.95
CA THR A 35 14.96 -20.93 -6.36
C THR A 35 15.62 -19.90 -7.26
N GLN A 36 16.19 -20.35 -8.39
CA GLN A 36 16.76 -19.45 -9.38
C GLN A 36 15.65 -18.64 -10.07
N VAL A 37 15.86 -17.34 -10.15
CA VAL A 37 14.93 -16.35 -10.76
C VAL A 37 15.57 -15.51 -11.86
N GLY A 38 16.89 -15.60 -12.02
CA GLY A 38 17.62 -14.87 -13.06
C GLY A 38 19.06 -15.33 -13.20
N SER A 39 19.71 -14.96 -14.32
CA SER A 39 21.11 -15.31 -14.63
C SER A 39 21.88 -14.16 -15.29
N ASP A 40 21.30 -13.01 -15.47
CA ASP A 40 21.95 -11.82 -16.04
C ASP A 40 22.59 -10.95 -14.94
N PRO A 41 23.56 -10.08 -15.26
CA PRO A 41 24.14 -9.13 -14.30
C PRO A 41 23.12 -8.19 -13.64
N GLN A 42 21.92 -8.12 -14.19
CA GLN A 42 20.81 -7.30 -13.71
C GLN A 42 19.55 -8.14 -13.59
N ILE A 43 18.72 -7.81 -12.59
CA ILE A 43 17.38 -8.34 -12.44
C ILE A 43 16.38 -7.20 -12.24
N THR A 44 15.26 -7.28 -12.92
CA THR A 44 14.14 -6.34 -12.69
C THR A 44 13.20 -6.94 -11.65
N ILE A 45 12.85 -6.17 -10.63
CA ILE A 45 11.89 -6.60 -9.61
C ILE A 45 10.52 -6.72 -10.25
N SER A 46 10.00 -7.94 -10.32
CA SER A 46 8.65 -8.29 -10.77
C SER A 46 7.76 -8.64 -9.58
N ALA A 47 6.45 -8.61 -9.76
CA ALA A 47 5.47 -8.84 -8.70
C ALA A 47 5.64 -10.21 -8.00
N ASP A 48 6.11 -11.23 -8.71
CA ASP A 48 6.36 -12.56 -8.15
C ASP A 48 7.58 -12.64 -7.22
N LEU A 49 8.42 -11.58 -7.19
CA LEU A 49 9.55 -11.47 -6.26
C LEU A 49 9.19 -10.71 -4.97
N GLU A 50 8.07 -10.01 -4.93
CA GLU A 50 7.65 -9.24 -3.77
C GLU A 50 7.44 -10.13 -2.54
N GLY A 51 7.81 -9.62 -1.36
CA GLY A 51 7.79 -10.36 -0.10
C GLY A 51 8.82 -11.48 0.03
N ARG A 52 9.66 -11.69 -0.99
CA ARG A 52 10.72 -12.70 -1.00
C ARG A 52 12.08 -12.08 -0.65
N GLN A 53 12.96 -12.86 -0.08
CA GLN A 53 14.36 -12.49 0.01
C GLN A 53 15.04 -12.80 -1.32
N LEU A 54 15.87 -11.88 -1.81
CA LEU A 54 16.63 -11.99 -3.04
C LEU A 54 18.12 -11.89 -2.73
N LEU A 55 18.93 -12.76 -3.32
CA LEU A 55 20.39 -12.69 -3.32
C LEU A 55 20.96 -13.00 -4.69
N ALA A 56 22.18 -12.54 -4.96
CA ALA A 56 22.95 -12.93 -6.12
C ALA A 56 24.11 -13.83 -5.70
N ASN A 57 24.31 -14.92 -6.42
CA ASN A 57 25.50 -15.76 -6.35
C ASN A 57 26.32 -15.51 -7.62
N ILE A 58 27.62 -15.27 -7.46
CA ILE A 58 28.59 -15.09 -8.54
C ILE A 58 29.59 -16.24 -8.41
N SER A 59 29.71 -17.06 -9.46
CA SER A 59 30.70 -18.11 -9.54
C SER A 59 31.63 -17.91 -10.72
N TYR A 60 32.91 -18.18 -10.55
CA TYR A 60 33.92 -18.13 -11.61
C TYR A 60 35.03 -19.17 -11.36
N ILE A 61 35.83 -19.41 -12.37
CA ILE A 61 37.06 -20.18 -12.24
C ILE A 61 38.23 -19.20 -12.34
N ASP A 62 39.08 -19.16 -11.32
CA ASP A 62 40.24 -18.26 -11.27
C ASP A 62 41.34 -18.64 -12.30
N GLY A 63 42.43 -17.84 -12.33
CA GLY A 63 43.52 -18.06 -13.25
C GLY A 63 44.35 -19.32 -12.95
N GLU A 64 44.21 -19.88 -11.76
CA GLU A 64 44.86 -21.13 -11.34
C GLU A 64 43.96 -22.37 -11.55
N GLY A 65 42.68 -22.18 -11.89
CA GLY A 65 41.73 -23.25 -12.20
C GLY A 65 40.86 -23.69 -11.04
N PHE A 66 40.83 -22.92 -9.93
CA PHE A 66 39.94 -23.20 -8.80
C PHE A 66 38.56 -22.52 -9.01
N SER A 67 37.53 -23.13 -8.43
CA SER A 67 36.19 -22.59 -8.46
C SER A 67 35.96 -21.68 -7.27
N GLU A 68 35.57 -20.44 -7.54
CA GLU A 68 35.20 -19.42 -6.56
C GLU A 68 33.71 -19.13 -6.59
N ASP A 69 33.12 -19.01 -5.40
CA ASP A 69 31.71 -18.70 -5.21
C ASP A 69 31.53 -17.58 -4.17
N VAL A 70 30.86 -16.50 -4.56
CA VAL A 70 30.54 -15.37 -3.69
C VAL A 70 29.05 -15.06 -3.75
N SER A 71 28.43 -14.94 -2.60
CA SER A 71 27.01 -14.54 -2.49
C SER A 71 26.89 -13.17 -1.84
N THR A 72 25.92 -12.38 -2.31
CA THR A 72 25.51 -11.17 -1.59
C THR A 72 24.72 -11.53 -0.34
N GLU A 73 24.63 -10.59 0.62
CA GLU A 73 23.65 -10.71 1.68
C GLU A 73 22.23 -10.69 1.07
N PRO A 74 21.29 -11.48 1.61
CA PRO A 74 19.91 -11.45 1.17
C PRO A 74 19.24 -10.10 1.45
N VAL A 75 18.49 -9.60 0.48
CA VAL A 75 17.70 -8.38 0.60
C VAL A 75 16.22 -8.74 0.49
N LEU A 76 15.40 -8.26 1.44
CA LEU A 76 13.95 -8.40 1.34
C LEU A 76 13.44 -7.48 0.22
N VAL A 77 12.74 -8.06 -0.75
CA VAL A 77 11.98 -7.29 -1.74
C VAL A 77 10.70 -6.80 -1.07
N PRO A 78 10.50 -5.48 -0.92
CA PRO A 78 9.30 -4.99 -0.27
C PRO A 78 8.06 -5.35 -1.11
N ILE A 79 6.96 -5.60 -0.43
CA ILE A 79 5.66 -5.76 -1.07
C ILE A 79 5.19 -4.36 -1.44
N SER A 80 4.94 -4.09 -2.73
CA SER A 80 4.48 -2.78 -3.22
C SER A 80 2.98 -2.57 -2.99
N ASN A 81 2.26 -3.66 -2.73
CA ASN A 81 0.84 -3.69 -2.42
C ASN A 81 0.60 -4.12 -0.96
N SER A 82 1.35 -3.60 0.00
CA SER A 82 0.90 -3.71 1.38
C SER A 82 -0.25 -2.71 1.56
N ASP A 83 -1.40 -3.22 2.00
CA ASP A 83 -2.53 -2.46 2.50
C ASP A 83 -2.01 -1.33 3.41
N ASP A 84 -2.31 -0.06 3.06
CA ASP A 84 -1.84 1.11 3.79
C ASP A 84 -2.72 1.40 5.01
N TYR A 85 -4.02 1.08 4.96
CA TYR A 85 -4.96 1.20 6.06
C TYR A 85 -5.92 0.02 6.08
N GLY A 86 -5.91 -0.78 7.13
CA GLY A 86 -6.78 -1.97 7.19
C GLY A 86 -8.22 -1.68 7.59
N ALA A 87 -9.11 -2.55 7.19
CA ALA A 87 -10.56 -2.48 7.41
C ALA A 87 -11.00 -2.93 8.82
N SER A 88 -10.36 -2.43 9.86
CA SER A 88 -10.73 -2.73 11.25
C SER A 88 -10.30 -1.62 12.21
N PRO A 89 -10.92 -1.51 13.40
CA PRO A 89 -10.49 -0.55 14.42
C PRO A 89 -9.03 -0.65 14.84
N ASP A 90 -8.44 -1.87 14.78
CA ASP A 90 -7.07 -2.14 15.21
C ASP A 90 -6.02 -1.79 14.14
N SER A 91 -6.43 -1.73 12.86
CA SER A 91 -5.56 -1.47 11.70
C SER A 91 -5.88 -0.16 10.99
N SER A 92 -6.86 0.59 11.45
CA SER A 92 -7.31 1.86 10.85
C SER A 92 -6.25 2.96 10.92
N GLY A 93 -6.30 3.87 9.96
CA GLY A 93 -5.69 5.19 10.07
C GLY A 93 -6.36 6.04 11.15
N SER A 94 -5.80 7.20 11.43
CA SER A 94 -6.42 8.21 12.31
C SER A 94 -6.51 9.53 11.55
N LEU A 95 -7.71 10.10 11.47
CA LEU A 95 -7.98 11.35 10.76
C LEU A 95 -8.51 12.40 11.75
N ASP A 96 -7.74 13.44 11.97
CA ASP A 96 -8.14 14.55 12.83
C ASP A 96 -9.11 15.48 12.09
N ILE A 97 -10.08 16.08 12.81
CA ILE A 97 -10.96 17.09 12.24
C ILE A 97 -10.16 18.34 11.84
N GLY A 98 -10.40 18.83 10.63
CA GLY A 98 -9.63 19.89 9.97
C GLY A 98 -8.40 19.37 9.22
N SER A 99 -8.28 18.07 8.98
CA SER A 99 -7.14 17.48 8.28
C SER A 99 -7.56 16.62 7.08
N SER A 100 -6.55 16.16 6.33
CA SER A 100 -6.70 15.23 5.21
C SER A 100 -5.60 14.17 5.24
N LEU A 101 -5.89 12.98 4.68
CA LEU A 101 -4.94 11.90 4.46
C LEU A 101 -5.05 11.38 3.04
N GLU A 102 -3.93 10.99 2.48
CA GLU A 102 -3.88 10.23 1.24
C GLU A 102 -3.94 8.74 1.56
N GLY A 103 -4.63 7.96 0.73
CA GLY A 103 -4.68 6.51 0.80
C GLY A 103 -4.75 5.89 -0.59
N ASN A 104 -4.71 4.57 -0.63
CA ASN A 104 -4.74 3.80 -1.86
C ASN A 104 -5.53 2.50 -1.69
N LEU A 105 -6.50 2.27 -2.53
CA LEU A 105 -7.15 0.96 -2.64
C LEU A 105 -6.30 0.07 -3.55
N GLU A 106 -5.50 -0.83 -2.97
CA GLU A 106 -4.49 -1.62 -3.68
C GLU A 106 -5.09 -2.73 -4.53
N SER A 107 -6.25 -3.24 -4.13
CA SER A 107 -6.92 -4.37 -4.78
C SER A 107 -8.43 -4.15 -4.86
N LEU A 108 -9.09 -4.87 -5.77
CA LEU A 108 -10.56 -4.85 -5.85
C LEU A 108 -11.17 -5.36 -4.55
N GLY A 109 -12.06 -4.56 -3.97
CA GLY A 109 -12.70 -4.87 -2.69
C GLY A 109 -11.90 -4.46 -1.46
N ASP A 110 -10.85 -3.70 -1.64
CA ASP A 110 -10.08 -3.08 -0.58
C ASP A 110 -10.89 -2.01 0.16
N LEU A 111 -10.68 -1.92 1.47
CA LEU A 111 -11.43 -1.06 2.37
C LEU A 111 -10.47 -0.43 3.37
N ASP A 112 -10.39 0.89 3.39
CA ASP A 112 -9.56 1.64 4.30
C ASP A 112 -10.38 2.32 5.38
N TRP A 113 -10.08 2.04 6.63
CA TRP A 113 -10.77 2.66 7.75
C TRP A 113 -9.94 3.78 8.37
N PHE A 114 -10.64 4.87 8.75
CA PHE A 114 -10.05 6.02 9.42
C PHE A 114 -10.84 6.34 10.68
N LYS A 115 -10.17 6.23 11.81
CA LYS A 115 -10.71 6.62 13.11
C LYS A 115 -10.89 8.13 13.15
N VAL A 116 -12.09 8.60 13.57
CA VAL A 116 -12.41 10.01 13.83
C VAL A 116 -13.07 10.14 15.20
N GLU A 117 -12.81 11.22 15.90
CA GLU A 117 -13.48 11.57 17.17
C GLU A 117 -14.47 12.70 16.89
N LEU A 118 -15.77 12.44 17.09
CA LEU A 118 -16.85 13.39 16.84
C LEU A 118 -17.54 13.81 18.13
N GLU A 119 -18.01 15.07 18.17
CA GLU A 119 -18.80 15.64 19.27
C GLU A 119 -20.27 15.72 18.86
N ALA A 120 -21.17 15.42 19.81
CA ALA A 120 -22.61 15.56 19.59
C ALA A 120 -23.00 17.00 19.22
N ASP A 121 -24.03 17.14 18.40
CA ASP A 121 -24.63 18.40 17.99
C ASP A 121 -23.71 19.34 17.16
N LYS A 122 -22.48 18.91 16.84
CA LYS A 122 -21.64 19.58 15.85
C LYS A 122 -21.94 19.07 14.45
N TYR A 123 -21.60 19.86 13.44
CA TYR A 123 -21.78 19.51 12.04
C TYR A 123 -20.43 19.15 11.43
N TYR A 124 -20.39 18.05 10.67
CA TYR A 124 -19.20 17.57 10.01
C TYR A 124 -19.44 17.33 8.53
N ASN A 125 -18.41 17.60 7.73
CA ASN A 125 -18.32 17.26 6.34
C ASN A 125 -17.14 16.31 6.14
N PHE A 126 -17.38 15.17 5.51
CA PHE A 126 -16.36 14.21 5.10
C PHE A 126 -16.39 14.08 3.59
N GLU A 127 -15.24 14.17 2.95
CA GLU A 127 -15.12 13.96 1.50
C GLU A 127 -14.09 12.88 1.20
N LEU A 128 -14.40 12.03 0.21
CA LEU A 128 -13.50 11.07 -0.38
C LEU A 128 -13.34 11.44 -1.86
N THR A 129 -12.18 12.00 -2.19
CA THR A 129 -11.87 12.49 -3.53
C THR A 129 -10.85 11.55 -4.19
N GLY A 130 -11.24 10.90 -5.29
CA GLY A 130 -10.33 10.06 -6.05
C GLY A 130 -9.24 10.87 -6.75
N THR A 131 -7.98 10.46 -6.59
CA THR A 131 -6.83 11.01 -7.36
C THR A 131 -6.58 10.17 -8.61
N THR A 132 -6.50 8.85 -8.44
CA THR A 132 -6.54 7.86 -9.52
C THR A 132 -7.70 6.88 -9.36
N LEU A 133 -8.36 6.86 -8.20
CA LEU A 133 -9.60 6.14 -7.97
C LEU A 133 -10.70 6.82 -8.79
N GLU A 134 -11.34 6.07 -9.69
CA GLU A 134 -12.30 6.62 -10.66
C GLU A 134 -13.68 6.89 -10.05
N ASP A 135 -14.10 6.07 -9.08
CA ASP A 135 -15.44 6.08 -8.49
C ASP A 135 -15.34 5.68 -7.02
N SER A 136 -15.50 6.64 -6.12
CA SER A 136 -15.33 6.44 -4.68
C SER A 136 -16.63 6.06 -3.99
N PHE A 137 -16.53 5.40 -2.85
CA PHE A 137 -17.65 5.12 -1.96
C PHE A 137 -17.23 5.33 -0.51
N LEU A 138 -17.93 6.20 0.20
CA LEU A 138 -17.64 6.57 1.57
C LEU A 138 -18.73 6.03 2.51
N ALA A 139 -18.33 5.42 3.63
CA ALA A 139 -19.26 5.07 4.69
C ALA A 139 -18.79 5.63 6.04
N LEU A 140 -19.73 6.10 6.86
CA LEU A 140 -19.51 6.42 8.26
C LEU A 140 -20.08 5.30 9.13
N LYS A 141 -19.27 4.83 10.08
CA LYS A 141 -19.58 3.69 10.94
C LYS A 141 -19.43 4.01 12.43
N GLU A 142 -20.21 3.34 13.25
CA GLU A 142 -19.97 3.27 14.71
C GLU A 142 -18.75 2.39 15.02
N ALA A 143 -18.25 2.47 16.25
CA ALA A 143 -17.13 1.65 16.74
C ALA A 143 -17.40 0.12 16.66
N ASN A 144 -18.65 -0.30 16.62
CA ASN A 144 -19.05 -1.70 16.45
C ASN A 144 -19.15 -2.15 14.97
N GLY A 145 -18.87 -1.23 14.02
CA GLY A 145 -18.91 -1.48 12.58
C GLY A 145 -20.29 -1.27 11.92
N ASN A 146 -21.32 -0.88 12.67
CA ASN A 146 -22.62 -0.55 12.08
C ASN A 146 -22.52 0.71 11.22
N ILE A 147 -23.10 0.66 10.03
CA ILE A 147 -23.15 1.82 9.11
C ILE A 147 -24.20 2.82 9.62
N ILE A 148 -23.79 4.10 9.70
CA ILE A 148 -24.61 5.25 10.05
C ILE A 148 -25.06 5.98 8.78
N SER A 149 -24.13 6.22 7.85
CA SER A 149 -24.38 6.91 6.59
C SER A 149 -23.45 6.40 5.51
N THR A 150 -23.88 6.50 4.27
CA THR A 150 -23.07 6.17 3.08
C THR A 150 -23.33 7.20 1.99
N ASP A 151 -22.34 7.36 1.12
CA ASP A 151 -22.47 8.18 -0.08
C ASP A 151 -21.51 7.69 -1.17
N ASP A 152 -21.92 7.87 -2.43
CA ASP A 152 -21.10 7.59 -3.62
C ASP A 152 -20.82 8.85 -4.46
N ASP A 153 -21.84 9.60 -4.86
CA ASP A 153 -21.77 10.71 -5.82
C ASP A 153 -22.15 12.07 -5.22
N GLY A 154 -22.14 12.24 -3.90
CA GLY A 154 -22.51 13.49 -3.22
C GLY A 154 -21.44 14.58 -3.29
N GLY A 155 -20.23 14.26 -3.76
CA GLY A 155 -19.12 15.16 -4.03
C GLY A 155 -19.12 15.72 -5.45
N ASP A 156 -17.97 16.19 -5.92
CA ASP A 156 -17.78 16.62 -7.31
C ASP A 156 -17.47 15.41 -8.22
N GLY A 157 -18.25 15.21 -9.27
CA GLY A 157 -18.09 14.06 -10.18
C GLY A 157 -18.57 12.77 -9.53
N PHE A 158 -17.71 11.74 -9.46
CA PHE A 158 -17.93 10.46 -8.81
C PHE A 158 -17.23 10.38 -7.44
N ASN A 159 -17.10 11.52 -6.76
CA ASN A 159 -16.52 11.59 -5.43
C ASN A 159 -17.63 11.54 -4.37
N SER A 160 -17.32 10.97 -3.22
CA SER A 160 -18.28 10.81 -2.13
C SER A 160 -18.21 11.95 -1.12
N ARG A 161 -19.36 12.32 -0.53
CA ARG A 161 -19.46 13.33 0.53
C ARG A 161 -20.54 12.98 1.55
N ILE A 162 -20.17 12.87 2.81
CA ILE A 162 -21.11 12.70 3.94
C ILE A 162 -21.16 13.99 4.75
N ASN A 163 -22.37 14.52 4.97
CA ASN A 163 -22.65 15.61 5.91
C ASN A 163 -23.49 15.08 7.06
N ILE A 164 -23.05 15.27 8.30
CA ILE A 164 -23.72 14.71 9.48
C ILE A 164 -23.58 15.59 10.73
N SER A 165 -24.56 15.46 11.63
CA SER A 165 -24.47 15.90 13.03
C SER A 165 -24.75 14.67 13.90
N PRO A 166 -23.75 14.11 14.59
CA PRO A 166 -23.95 12.92 15.39
C PRO A 166 -24.78 13.22 16.65
N GLU A 167 -25.65 12.29 17.05
CA GLU A 167 -26.47 12.43 18.27
C GLU A 167 -25.66 12.22 19.56
N SER A 168 -24.50 11.61 19.49
CA SER A 168 -23.62 11.34 20.63
C SER A 168 -22.16 11.57 20.27
N SER A 169 -21.39 12.08 21.23
CA SER A 169 -19.92 12.17 21.08
C SER A 169 -19.27 10.81 21.23
N GLY A 170 -18.19 10.58 20.49
CA GLY A 170 -17.42 9.35 20.57
C GLY A 170 -16.56 9.07 19.37
N THR A 171 -16.03 7.85 19.35
CA THR A 171 -15.22 7.32 18.25
C THR A 171 -16.10 6.76 17.14
N PHE A 172 -15.83 7.20 15.93
CA PHE A 172 -16.43 6.72 14.70
C PHE A 172 -15.34 6.31 13.70
N TYR A 173 -15.75 5.66 12.62
CA TYR A 173 -14.84 5.24 11.54
C TYR A 173 -15.41 5.66 10.20
N LEU A 174 -14.59 6.31 9.40
CA LEU A 174 -14.83 6.50 7.97
C LEU A 174 -14.24 5.30 7.23
N GLU A 175 -15.00 4.72 6.32
CA GLU A 175 -14.53 3.67 5.42
C GLU A 175 -14.47 4.24 4.02
N ALA A 176 -13.25 4.30 3.47
CA ALA A 176 -13.00 4.61 2.07
C ALA A 176 -13.00 3.29 1.27
N SER A 177 -13.71 3.29 0.16
CA SER A 177 -13.80 2.16 -0.77
C SER A 177 -14.12 2.63 -2.18
N ALA A 178 -14.15 1.71 -3.14
CA ALA A 178 -14.65 1.95 -4.48
C ALA A 178 -16.12 1.55 -4.60
N TYR A 179 -16.88 2.29 -5.41
CA TYR A 179 -18.25 1.90 -5.75
C TYR A 179 -18.29 0.49 -6.36
N ASN A 180 -19.19 -0.36 -5.86
CA ASN A 180 -19.32 -1.78 -6.22
C ASN A 180 -18.04 -2.62 -6.09
N ASN A 181 -16.97 -2.11 -5.48
CA ASN A 181 -15.64 -2.76 -5.42
C ASN A 181 -15.02 -3.02 -6.80
N GLU A 182 -15.31 -2.17 -7.79
CA GLU A 182 -14.89 -2.38 -9.19
C GLU A 182 -13.63 -1.58 -9.58
N HIS A 183 -13.16 -0.68 -8.71
CA HIS A 183 -12.03 0.21 -8.96
C HIS A 183 -10.94 0.05 -7.90
N THR A 184 -9.72 0.43 -8.26
CA THR A 184 -8.56 0.58 -7.38
C THR A 184 -7.93 1.93 -7.65
N GLY A 185 -7.13 2.44 -6.73
CA GLY A 185 -6.40 3.69 -6.95
C GLY A 185 -6.30 4.56 -5.72
N THR A 186 -5.54 5.63 -5.87
CA THR A 186 -5.25 6.60 -4.81
C THR A 186 -6.38 7.62 -4.65
N TYR A 187 -6.55 8.08 -3.42
CA TYR A 187 -7.57 9.04 -3.04
C TYR A 187 -7.05 10.01 -1.96
N LEU A 188 -7.80 11.07 -1.73
CA LEU A 188 -7.67 11.97 -0.59
C LEU A 188 -8.96 11.89 0.24
N ILE A 189 -8.85 11.62 1.54
CA ILE A 189 -9.96 11.71 2.49
C ILE A 189 -9.79 12.93 3.37
N THR A 190 -10.87 13.71 3.56
CA THR A 190 -10.90 14.91 4.40
C THR A 190 -11.98 14.81 5.47
N ALA A 191 -11.75 15.47 6.60
CA ALA A 191 -12.70 15.57 7.70
C ALA A 191 -12.72 17.01 8.21
N ASP A 192 -13.84 17.72 8.04
CA ASP A 192 -13.98 19.11 8.44
C ASP A 192 -15.18 19.31 9.37
N GLU A 193 -15.06 20.24 10.34
CA GLU A 193 -16.20 20.79 11.09
C GLU A 193 -16.85 21.88 10.25
N ALA A 194 -18.16 21.83 10.09
CA ALA A 194 -18.95 22.79 9.33
C ALA A 194 -19.81 23.66 10.27
N ASP A 195 -20.13 24.89 9.87
CA ASP A 195 -20.98 25.80 10.66
C ASP A 195 -22.44 25.31 10.74
N ALA A 196 -22.91 24.61 9.71
CA ALA A 196 -24.26 24.03 9.60
C ALA A 196 -24.30 22.94 8.51
N LEU A 197 -25.29 22.03 8.60
CA LEU A 197 -25.56 21.12 7.49
C LEU A 197 -26.02 21.90 6.26
N PRO A 198 -25.54 21.52 5.04
CA PRO A 198 -26.10 22.05 3.81
C PRO A 198 -27.62 21.82 3.72
N ASN A 199 -28.35 22.76 3.11
CA ASN A 199 -29.80 22.65 2.97
C ASN A 199 -30.17 21.36 2.23
N GLY A 200 -30.96 20.49 2.89
CA GLY A 200 -31.41 19.22 2.32
C GLY A 200 -30.95 17.96 3.08
N TYR A 201 -30.11 18.11 4.09
CA TYR A 201 -29.72 17.04 5.01
C TYR A 201 -30.48 17.21 6.34
N SER A 202 -31.10 16.16 6.81
CA SER A 202 -31.86 16.13 8.08
C SER A 202 -31.54 14.87 8.86
#